data_1e3dd0640ca10ac2b884427c5047e519
#
_entry.id   1e3dd0640ca10ac2b884427c5047e519
#
_cell.length_a   1.000
_cell.length_b   1.000
_cell.length_c   1.000
_cell.angle_alpha   90.00
_cell.angle_beta   90.00
_cell.angle_gamma   90.00
#
_symmetry.space_group_name_H-M   'P 1'
#
loop_
_entity.id
_entity.type
_entity.pdbx_description
1 polymer ?
#
loop_
_entity_poly.entity_id
_entity_poly.type
_entity_poly.pdbx_seq_one_letter_code
_entity_poly.pdbx_strand_id
1 'polypeptide(L)'
;MSARGRVVVIGAGFAGLAAAAALAARGHAVTLLERASSVGGKAQHVLAAGARVDLGPTLLIDPEPLTRLFDLLGAPPDAACLRRVDPGLLATFPGGARLGVHADPARLTASLRTFGPRALEDWRRMLALGERARRLAQHFYARGDVSTAREAWGFLAGGGARLGDVIPFARRGSLAHFLDASMRTPELVRLFAHFARFVGLDAGRAPAVTMVIPYLLATSGTWHPPGGFSELAETIRDLAVKHGLAVETSERVAHLEHARGRVTAVEIAGGQRLPVDACVAAVDIDEIHRWAPDITIEGRARGNRPAMAARVAWWVLDGAAAAPHHALHFGEDGGDPIYVCMPTASDPELAPPGRSVLYALMHGTPGEPAGSAFIESMRLSLERADRWPGGSVVAQGASGGSSSCYGGEIGPGLFASFRPSQRVRGLANLVRAGGSVFPGPGVANVIRSGLRAASMTDAVLTGERT
;
A
#
# COMPACT_ATOMS: atom_id res chain seq x y z
N MET A 1 7.02 15.59 -32.62
CA MET A 1 7.74 14.31 -32.46
C MET A 1 6.71 13.20 -32.55
N SER A 2 6.90 12.19 -33.42
CA SER A 2 6.01 11.02 -33.48
C SER A 2 6.04 10.29 -32.16
N ALA A 3 4.87 9.89 -31.63
CA ALA A 3 4.79 9.11 -30.38
C ALA A 3 5.59 7.81 -30.55
N ARG A 4 6.39 7.46 -29.53
CA ARG A 4 7.31 6.30 -29.59
C ARG A 4 6.58 4.95 -29.57
N GLY A 5 5.33 4.88 -29.13
CA GLY A 5 4.50 3.67 -29.13
C GLY A 5 3.13 3.92 -28.48
N ARG A 6 2.13 3.11 -28.85
CA ARG A 6 0.78 3.15 -28.30
C ARG A 6 0.69 2.21 -27.11
N VAL A 7 0.37 2.74 -25.94
CA VAL A 7 0.29 1.97 -24.70
C VAL A 7 -1.10 2.11 -24.09
N VAL A 8 -1.72 0.99 -23.75
CA VAL A 8 -2.90 0.99 -22.89
C VAL A 8 -2.48 0.55 -21.50
N VAL A 9 -2.84 1.35 -20.50
CA VAL A 9 -2.71 1.03 -19.08
C VAL A 9 -4.10 0.72 -18.53
N ILE A 10 -4.29 -0.43 -17.89
CA ILE A 10 -5.58 -0.90 -17.38
C ILE A 10 -5.60 -0.83 -15.87
N GLY A 11 -6.52 -0.01 -15.33
CA GLY A 11 -6.70 0.27 -13.91
C GLY A 11 -6.00 1.56 -13.46
N ALA A 12 -6.80 2.54 -12.99
CA ALA A 12 -6.34 3.85 -12.55
C ALA A 12 -6.12 3.95 -11.02
N GLY A 13 -5.69 2.86 -10.37
CA GLY A 13 -5.10 2.94 -9.02
C GLY A 13 -3.71 3.58 -9.07
N PHE A 14 -3.08 3.83 -7.91
CA PHE A 14 -1.75 4.44 -7.84
C PHE A 14 -0.68 3.77 -8.72
N ALA A 15 -0.74 2.45 -8.89
CA ALA A 15 0.21 1.74 -9.75
C ALA A 15 0.00 2.08 -11.24
N GLY A 16 -1.25 2.06 -11.69
CA GLY A 16 -1.59 2.39 -13.08
C GLY A 16 -1.36 3.86 -13.38
N LEU A 17 -1.74 4.76 -12.47
CA LEU A 17 -1.45 6.19 -12.57
C LEU A 17 0.04 6.45 -12.70
N ALA A 18 0.87 5.84 -11.83
CA ALA A 18 2.32 6.00 -11.87
C ALA A 18 2.93 5.44 -13.17
N ALA A 19 2.44 4.30 -13.66
CA ALA A 19 2.90 3.72 -14.91
C ALA A 19 2.50 4.59 -16.12
N ALA A 20 1.23 5.00 -16.18
CA ALA A 20 0.70 5.82 -17.27
C ALA A 20 1.37 7.20 -17.34
N ALA A 21 1.51 7.85 -16.18
CA ALA A 21 2.20 9.14 -16.05
C ALA A 21 3.65 9.07 -16.51
N ALA A 22 4.39 8.04 -16.06
CA ALA A 22 5.80 7.87 -16.42
C ALA A 22 5.99 7.55 -17.93
N LEU A 23 5.06 6.82 -18.54
CA LEU A 23 5.10 6.52 -19.98
C LEU A 23 4.72 7.76 -20.80
N ALA A 24 3.71 8.51 -20.39
CA ALA A 24 3.31 9.76 -21.06
C ALA A 24 4.45 10.80 -20.99
N ALA A 25 5.11 10.97 -19.84
CA ALA A 25 6.27 11.86 -19.68
C ALA A 25 7.45 11.46 -20.58
N ARG A 26 7.56 10.19 -20.99
CA ARG A 26 8.55 9.70 -21.96
C ARG A 26 8.12 9.88 -23.42
N GLY A 27 6.93 10.42 -23.68
CA GLY A 27 6.41 10.74 -25.00
C GLY A 27 5.71 9.57 -25.72
N HIS A 28 5.29 8.54 -25.00
CA HIS A 28 4.39 7.52 -25.55
C HIS A 28 2.95 8.03 -25.66
N ALA A 29 2.17 7.52 -26.63
CA ALA A 29 0.73 7.71 -26.69
C ALA A 29 0.06 6.76 -25.70
N VAL A 30 -0.37 7.28 -24.55
CA VAL A 30 -0.88 6.48 -23.46
C VAL A 30 -2.36 6.71 -23.23
N THR A 31 -3.14 5.62 -23.19
CA THR A 31 -4.54 5.62 -22.76
C THR A 31 -4.65 4.83 -21.45
N LEU A 32 -5.18 5.46 -20.41
CA LEU A 32 -5.46 4.85 -19.12
C LEU A 32 -6.95 4.52 -19.01
N LEU A 33 -7.29 3.24 -18.88
CA LEU A 33 -8.66 2.75 -18.75
C LEU A 33 -8.98 2.42 -17.29
N GLU A 34 -10.14 2.93 -16.81
CA GLU A 34 -10.64 2.64 -15.47
C GLU A 34 -12.12 2.26 -15.51
N ARG A 35 -12.50 1.17 -14.86
CA ARG A 35 -13.90 0.69 -14.81
C ARG A 35 -14.81 1.55 -13.92
N ALA A 36 -14.24 2.21 -12.91
CA ALA A 36 -14.97 3.14 -12.04
C ALA A 36 -15.13 4.51 -12.73
N SER A 37 -16.02 5.34 -12.22
CA SER A 37 -16.22 6.71 -12.69
C SER A 37 -15.11 7.69 -12.26
N SER A 38 -14.21 7.25 -11.37
CA SER A 38 -13.10 8.06 -10.85
C SER A 38 -11.80 7.24 -10.77
N VAL A 39 -10.68 7.93 -10.81
CA VAL A 39 -9.36 7.35 -10.56
C VAL A 39 -9.14 7.08 -9.06
N GLY A 40 -8.03 6.42 -8.70
CA GLY A 40 -7.64 6.15 -7.31
C GLY A 40 -7.68 4.66 -6.94
N GLY A 41 -8.48 3.85 -7.62
CA GLY A 41 -8.59 2.41 -7.36
C GLY A 41 -9.06 2.13 -5.93
N LYS A 42 -8.19 1.61 -5.04
CA LYS A 42 -8.51 1.39 -3.62
C LYS A 42 -8.48 2.67 -2.76
N ALA A 43 -8.02 3.80 -3.29
CA ALA A 43 -8.08 5.12 -2.64
C ALA A 43 -9.37 5.86 -3.04
N GLN A 44 -10.51 5.24 -2.77
CA GLN A 44 -11.83 5.84 -2.97
C GLN A 44 -12.25 6.69 -1.77
N HIS A 45 -13.17 7.60 -1.99
CA HIS A 45 -13.80 8.39 -0.94
C HIS A 45 -15.32 8.41 -1.08
N VAL A 46 -15.99 8.81 -0.02
CA VAL A 46 -17.40 9.18 -0.03
C VAL A 46 -17.56 10.61 0.50
N LEU A 47 -18.56 11.31 -0.01
CA LEU A 47 -18.99 12.58 0.54
C LEU A 47 -20.20 12.33 1.44
N ALA A 48 -20.07 12.65 2.73
CA ALA A 48 -21.13 12.44 3.71
C ALA A 48 -21.21 13.64 4.65
N ALA A 49 -22.42 14.20 4.83
CA ALA A 49 -22.66 15.36 5.66
C ALA A 49 -21.65 16.52 5.42
N GLY A 50 -21.26 16.75 4.15
CA GLY A 50 -20.30 17.77 3.76
C GLY A 50 -18.82 17.43 4.04
N ALA A 51 -18.55 16.26 4.63
CA ALA A 51 -17.20 15.78 4.86
C ALA A 51 -16.74 14.83 3.77
N ARG A 52 -15.43 14.83 3.48
CA ARG A 52 -14.75 13.86 2.59
C ARG A 52 -14.13 12.77 3.45
N VAL A 53 -14.55 11.54 3.22
CA VAL A 53 -14.12 10.35 3.97
C VAL A 53 -13.40 9.39 3.03
N ASP A 54 -12.08 9.25 3.15
CA ASP A 54 -11.33 8.24 2.43
C ASP A 54 -11.69 6.83 2.93
N LEU A 55 -11.88 5.88 2.00
CA LEU A 55 -12.26 4.49 2.31
C LEU A 55 -11.08 3.51 2.16
N GLY A 56 -9.92 4.00 1.83
CA GLY A 56 -8.74 3.23 1.47
C GLY A 56 -7.53 3.49 2.37
N PRO A 57 -6.35 3.74 1.78
CA PRO A 57 -5.15 4.02 2.55
C PRO A 57 -5.30 5.32 3.34
N THR A 58 -4.76 5.32 4.56
CA THR A 58 -4.74 6.50 5.43
C THR A 58 -3.32 6.94 5.77
N LEU A 59 -2.32 6.17 5.37
CA LEU A 59 -0.96 6.26 5.88
C LEU A 59 0.07 6.18 4.74
N LEU A 60 0.98 7.14 4.67
CA LEU A 60 2.16 7.13 3.82
C LEU A 60 3.42 7.23 4.69
N ILE A 61 4.27 6.19 4.69
CA ILE A 61 5.50 6.13 5.52
C ILE A 61 6.79 6.22 4.71
N ASP A 62 6.69 6.26 3.38
CA ASP A 62 7.82 6.34 2.47
C ASP A 62 7.44 7.19 1.26
N PRO A 63 7.63 8.50 1.31
CA PRO A 63 7.21 9.41 0.25
C PRO A 63 8.14 9.38 -0.99
N GLU A 64 9.33 8.76 -0.92
CA GLU A 64 10.33 8.79 -1.99
C GLU A 64 9.79 8.40 -3.37
N PRO A 65 9.00 7.32 -3.56
CA PRO A 65 8.49 6.97 -4.88
C PRO A 65 7.52 8.01 -5.45
N LEU A 66 6.77 8.66 -4.58
CA LEU A 66 5.87 9.74 -4.96
C LEU A 66 6.68 10.97 -5.41
N THR A 67 7.68 11.39 -4.62
CA THR A 67 8.59 12.48 -4.99
C THR A 67 9.22 12.21 -6.35
N ARG A 68 9.74 10.99 -6.55
CA ARG A 68 10.32 10.59 -7.84
C ARG A 68 9.32 10.66 -9.01
N LEU A 69 8.06 10.31 -8.78
CA LEU A 69 7.01 10.45 -9.79
C LEU A 69 6.74 11.92 -10.12
N PHE A 70 6.68 12.79 -9.11
CA PHE A 70 6.47 14.22 -9.32
C PHE A 70 7.67 14.87 -10.03
N ASP A 71 8.89 14.52 -9.66
CA ASP A 71 10.10 14.97 -10.36
C ASP A 71 10.07 14.59 -11.84
N LEU A 72 9.65 13.36 -12.14
CA LEU A 72 9.52 12.88 -13.53
C LEU A 72 8.47 13.66 -14.32
N LEU A 73 7.42 14.15 -13.65
CA LEU A 73 6.36 14.97 -14.24
C LEU A 73 6.73 16.46 -14.26
N GLY A 74 7.94 16.83 -13.86
CA GLY A 74 8.36 18.24 -13.77
C GLY A 74 7.50 19.06 -12.80
N ALA A 75 6.86 18.40 -11.84
CA ALA A 75 6.07 19.08 -10.83
C ALA A 75 6.98 19.71 -9.76
N PRO A 76 6.56 20.85 -9.16
CA PRO A 76 7.34 21.43 -8.08
C PRO A 76 7.45 20.47 -6.89
N PRO A 77 8.54 20.54 -6.09
CA PRO A 77 8.81 19.61 -4.99
C PRO A 77 7.70 19.52 -3.93
N ASP A 78 6.92 20.58 -3.81
CA ASP A 78 5.77 20.69 -2.90
C ASP A 78 4.41 20.37 -3.55
N ALA A 79 4.40 19.93 -4.81
CA ALA A 79 3.15 19.64 -5.53
C ALA A 79 2.25 18.63 -4.80
N ALA A 80 2.84 17.69 -4.06
CA ALA A 80 2.10 16.76 -3.21
C ALA A 80 1.65 17.38 -1.89
N CYS A 81 2.20 18.53 -1.49
CA CYS A 81 1.92 19.26 -0.23
C CYS A 81 1.82 18.35 1.01
N LEU A 82 2.59 17.26 1.06
CA LEU A 82 2.49 16.27 2.11
C LEU A 82 2.69 16.90 3.50
N ARG A 83 1.72 16.72 4.37
CA ARG A 83 1.77 17.15 5.78
C ARG A 83 2.36 16.02 6.63
N ARG A 84 3.41 16.34 7.41
CA ARG A 84 3.95 15.39 8.38
C ARG A 84 3.03 15.29 9.58
N VAL A 85 2.68 14.08 9.97
CA VAL A 85 1.83 13.81 11.13
C VAL A 85 2.70 13.52 12.36
N ASP A 86 2.44 14.17 13.50
CA ASP A 86 3.15 13.92 14.76
C ASP A 86 2.19 13.89 15.96
N PRO A 87 2.11 12.81 16.76
CA PRO A 87 2.84 11.56 16.58
C PRO A 87 2.43 10.85 15.28
N GLY A 88 3.41 10.22 14.61
CA GLY A 88 3.16 9.42 13.42
C GLY A 88 2.28 8.19 13.69
N LEU A 89 2.25 7.73 14.95
CA LEU A 89 1.35 6.71 15.49
C LEU A 89 1.29 6.84 17.01
N LEU A 90 0.10 6.79 17.59
CA LEU A 90 -0.11 6.61 19.02
C LEU A 90 -0.61 5.20 19.30
N ALA A 91 0.21 4.33 19.87
CA ALA A 91 -0.20 3.00 20.32
C ALA A 91 -0.68 3.06 21.77
N THR A 92 -1.82 2.43 22.08
CA THR A 92 -2.33 2.27 23.43
C THR A 92 -2.45 0.77 23.74
N PHE A 93 -1.90 0.37 24.87
CA PHE A 93 -1.81 -1.03 25.30
C PHE A 93 -2.77 -1.31 26.47
N PRO A 94 -3.01 -2.58 26.79
CA PRO A 94 -3.70 -3.00 28.01
C PRO A 94 -3.14 -2.29 29.26
N GLY A 95 -4.02 -1.94 30.18
CA GLY A 95 -3.65 -1.14 31.36
C GLY A 95 -3.43 0.34 31.09
N GLY A 96 -3.71 0.83 29.86
CA GLY A 96 -3.70 2.25 29.50
C GLY A 96 -2.33 2.83 29.14
N ALA A 97 -1.26 2.03 29.13
CA ALA A 97 0.08 2.47 28.72
C ALA A 97 0.07 2.97 27.27
N ARG A 98 0.78 4.07 26.99
CA ARG A 98 0.77 4.73 25.67
C ARG A 98 2.17 4.94 25.11
N LEU A 99 2.37 4.64 23.84
CA LEU A 99 3.60 4.91 23.09
C LEU A 99 3.29 5.83 21.91
N GLY A 100 3.79 7.07 21.96
CA GLY A 100 3.77 7.98 20.81
C GLY A 100 5.06 7.80 19.99
N VAL A 101 4.93 7.47 18.71
CA VAL A 101 6.05 7.47 17.77
C VAL A 101 6.21 8.90 17.23
N HIS A 102 7.02 9.68 17.94
CA HIS A 102 7.26 11.09 17.63
C HIS A 102 8.44 11.29 16.68
N ALA A 103 8.36 12.34 15.88
CA ALA A 103 9.48 12.79 15.06
C ALA A 103 10.61 13.41 15.93
N ASP A 104 10.25 14.04 17.04
CA ASP A 104 11.20 14.55 18.01
C ASP A 104 11.81 13.40 18.85
N PRO A 105 13.15 13.20 18.82
CA PRO A 105 13.83 12.16 19.56
C PRO A 105 13.66 12.26 21.08
N ALA A 106 13.53 13.46 21.62
CA ALA A 106 13.36 13.66 23.07
C ALA A 106 11.96 13.18 23.51
N ARG A 107 10.90 13.56 22.79
CA ARG A 107 9.52 13.08 23.03
C ARG A 107 9.40 11.58 22.85
N LEU A 108 10.01 11.01 21.80
CA LEU A 108 10.03 9.57 21.58
C LEU A 108 10.74 8.85 22.73
N THR A 109 11.92 9.35 23.16
CA THR A 109 12.66 8.77 24.28
C THR A 109 11.87 8.84 25.59
N ALA A 110 11.20 9.96 25.85
CA ALA A 110 10.33 10.10 27.01
C ALA A 110 9.19 9.08 26.99
N SER A 111 8.55 8.90 25.84
CA SER A 111 7.48 7.92 25.63
C SER A 111 7.97 6.47 25.84
N LEU A 112 9.14 6.10 25.33
CA LEU A 112 9.73 4.77 25.49
C LEU A 112 10.11 4.47 26.94
N ARG A 113 10.59 5.47 27.70
CA ARG A 113 10.99 5.28 29.11
C ARG A 113 9.84 4.84 30.01
N THR A 114 8.59 5.13 29.66
CA THR A 114 7.42 4.67 30.43
C THR A 114 7.28 3.15 30.45
N PHE A 115 7.92 2.44 29.51
CA PHE A 115 7.95 0.97 29.41
C PHE A 115 9.21 0.33 30.03
N GLY A 116 10.01 1.13 30.76
CA GLY A 116 11.22 0.69 31.42
C GLY A 116 12.49 0.79 30.55
N PRO A 117 13.67 0.51 31.13
CA PRO A 117 14.98 0.73 30.51
C PRO A 117 15.18 -0.14 29.23
N ARG A 118 14.62 -1.34 29.20
CA ARG A 118 14.74 -2.28 28.08
C ARG A 118 14.03 -1.80 26.83
N ALA A 119 12.98 -1.01 26.96
CA ALA A 119 12.23 -0.50 25.80
C ALA A 119 13.10 0.35 24.87
N LEU A 120 14.01 1.14 25.41
CA LEU A 120 14.93 1.94 24.62
C LEU A 120 15.97 1.07 23.88
N GLU A 121 16.42 -0.01 24.50
CA GLU A 121 17.33 -0.99 23.86
C GLU A 121 16.61 -1.73 22.72
N ASP A 122 15.39 -2.21 22.96
CA ASP A 122 14.58 -2.90 21.97
C ASP A 122 14.26 -1.96 20.78
N TRP A 123 13.96 -0.70 21.05
CA TRP A 123 13.76 0.29 20.00
C TRP A 123 15.00 0.52 19.14
N ARG A 124 16.17 0.71 19.75
CA ARG A 124 17.46 0.82 19.05
C ARG A 124 17.77 -0.42 18.21
N ARG A 125 17.45 -1.61 18.75
CA ARG A 125 17.60 -2.88 18.05
C ARG A 125 16.67 -2.96 16.84
N MET A 126 15.42 -2.51 16.99
CA MET A 126 14.47 -2.38 15.86
C MET A 126 15.04 -1.47 14.77
N LEU A 127 15.56 -0.30 15.12
CA LEU A 127 16.16 0.62 14.15
C LEU A 127 17.32 -0.03 13.40
N ALA A 128 18.25 -0.69 14.09
CA ALA A 128 19.41 -1.35 13.48
C ALA A 128 19.00 -2.50 12.54
N LEU A 129 17.99 -3.27 12.91
CA LEU A 129 17.47 -4.37 12.10
C LEU A 129 16.62 -3.87 10.94
N GLY A 130 15.79 -2.87 11.17
CA GLY A 130 14.98 -2.24 10.13
C GLY A 130 15.83 -1.57 9.06
N GLU A 131 16.95 -0.97 9.44
CA GLU A 131 17.91 -0.41 8.48
C GLU A 131 18.52 -1.49 7.57
N ARG A 132 18.88 -2.67 8.13
CA ARG A 132 19.33 -3.81 7.32
C ARG A 132 18.24 -4.30 6.37
N ALA A 133 17.00 -4.41 6.87
CA ALA A 133 15.84 -4.77 6.05
C ALA A 133 15.61 -3.76 4.91
N ARG A 134 15.78 -2.45 5.18
CA ARG A 134 15.69 -1.40 4.17
C ARG A 134 16.77 -1.51 3.10
N ARG A 135 18.04 -1.70 3.51
CA ARG A 135 19.14 -1.92 2.54
C ARG A 135 18.86 -3.14 1.66
N LEU A 136 18.41 -4.24 2.26
CA LEU A 136 18.04 -5.44 1.51
C LEU A 136 16.91 -5.16 0.52
N ALA A 137 15.84 -4.48 0.96
CA ALA A 137 14.73 -4.10 0.08
C ALA A 137 15.18 -3.19 -1.07
N GLN A 138 16.06 -2.20 -0.81
CA GLN A 138 16.60 -1.32 -1.85
C GLN A 138 17.41 -2.08 -2.91
N HIS A 139 18.19 -3.07 -2.53
CA HIS A 139 18.90 -3.93 -3.47
C HIS A 139 17.92 -4.72 -4.36
N PHE A 140 16.84 -5.23 -3.78
CA PHE A 140 15.77 -5.88 -4.56
C PHE A 140 15.07 -4.89 -5.50
N TYR A 141 14.77 -3.67 -5.03
CA TYR A 141 14.14 -2.64 -5.87
C TYR A 141 15.03 -2.25 -7.06
N ALA A 142 16.34 -2.14 -6.85
CA ALA A 142 17.28 -1.76 -7.91
C ALA A 142 17.47 -2.84 -8.98
N ARG A 143 17.46 -4.12 -8.60
CA ARG A 143 17.72 -5.25 -9.51
C ARG A 143 16.48 -5.83 -10.17
N GLY A 144 15.33 -5.62 -9.57
CA GLY A 144 14.05 -6.01 -10.15
C GLY A 144 13.51 -7.34 -9.71
N ASP A 145 12.69 -7.98 -10.56
CA ASP A 145 11.93 -9.18 -10.24
C ASP A 145 12.82 -10.31 -9.73
N VAL A 146 12.71 -10.57 -8.44
CA VAL A 146 13.19 -11.80 -7.83
C VAL A 146 11.95 -12.61 -7.48
N SER A 147 11.50 -13.42 -8.41
CA SER A 147 10.27 -14.21 -8.31
C SER A 147 10.52 -15.68 -7.99
N THR A 148 11.79 -16.12 -8.08
CA THR A 148 12.19 -17.50 -7.84
C THR A 148 13.35 -17.59 -6.85
N ALA A 149 13.46 -18.74 -6.16
CA ALA A 149 14.59 -19.03 -5.27
C ALA A 149 15.94 -19.01 -6.02
N ARG A 150 15.96 -19.40 -7.29
CA ARG A 150 17.15 -19.38 -8.15
C ARG A 150 17.61 -17.95 -8.42
N GLU A 151 16.69 -17.04 -8.74
CA GLU A 151 16.98 -15.62 -8.94
C GLU A 151 17.45 -14.97 -7.65
N ALA A 152 16.83 -15.33 -6.51
CA ALA A 152 17.28 -14.88 -5.20
C ALA A 152 18.70 -15.35 -4.86
N TRP A 153 19.03 -16.61 -5.18
CA TRP A 153 20.37 -17.14 -4.99
C TRP A 153 21.39 -16.45 -5.92
N GLY A 154 21.04 -16.27 -7.19
CA GLY A 154 21.86 -15.52 -8.15
C GLY A 154 22.11 -14.08 -7.70
N PHE A 155 21.10 -13.44 -7.09
CA PHE A 155 21.20 -12.12 -6.50
C PHE A 155 22.19 -12.07 -5.32
N LEU A 156 22.12 -13.03 -4.41
CA LEU A 156 23.02 -13.14 -3.26
C LEU A 156 24.45 -13.48 -3.69
N ALA A 157 24.63 -14.44 -4.58
CA ALA A 157 25.92 -14.87 -5.09
C ALA A 157 26.61 -13.78 -5.95
N GLY A 158 25.84 -12.95 -6.64
CA GLY A 158 26.33 -11.81 -7.43
C GLY A 158 26.71 -10.57 -6.62
N GLY A 159 26.82 -10.67 -5.28
CA GLY A 159 27.21 -9.54 -4.41
C GLY A 159 26.10 -8.49 -4.24
N GLY A 160 24.86 -8.81 -4.60
CA GLY A 160 23.72 -7.89 -4.55
C GLY A 160 23.26 -7.53 -3.14
N ALA A 161 23.64 -8.31 -2.11
CA ALA A 161 23.40 -8.00 -0.72
C ALA A 161 24.54 -8.49 0.15
N ARG A 162 24.84 -7.77 1.21
CA ARG A 162 25.82 -8.24 2.20
C ARG A 162 25.22 -9.40 2.99
N LEU A 163 25.94 -10.50 3.17
CA LEU A 163 25.51 -11.65 3.97
C LEU A 163 25.04 -11.22 5.38
N GLY A 164 25.72 -10.24 5.98
CA GLY A 164 25.34 -9.67 7.26
C GLY A 164 23.94 -9.02 7.30
N ASP A 165 23.41 -8.55 6.16
CA ASP A 165 22.05 -8.01 6.08
C ASP A 165 21.00 -9.11 5.90
N VAL A 166 21.37 -10.27 5.34
CA VAL A 166 20.46 -11.40 5.05
C VAL A 166 20.31 -12.36 6.24
N ILE A 167 21.44 -12.70 6.88
CA ILE A 167 21.50 -13.72 7.94
C ILE A 167 20.49 -13.51 9.07
N PRO A 168 20.26 -12.29 9.60
CA PRO A 168 19.30 -12.08 10.69
C PRO A 168 17.86 -12.50 10.32
N PHE A 169 17.48 -12.36 9.06
CA PHE A 169 16.13 -12.63 8.56
C PHE A 169 15.98 -14.08 8.06
N ALA A 170 17.05 -14.68 7.51
CA ALA A 170 17.01 -16.03 6.99
C ALA A 170 16.95 -17.10 8.10
N ARG A 171 17.62 -16.85 9.25
CA ARG A 171 17.75 -17.85 10.34
C ARG A 171 16.52 -18.02 11.20
N ARG A 172 15.58 -17.06 11.21
CA ARG A 172 14.50 -16.99 12.19
C ARG A 172 13.08 -17.10 11.61
N GLY A 173 12.96 -17.33 10.31
CA GLY A 173 11.71 -17.64 9.64
C GLY A 173 10.65 -16.53 9.72
N SER A 174 9.76 -16.57 10.72
CA SER A 174 8.66 -15.64 10.87
C SER A 174 9.02 -14.41 11.70
N LEU A 175 8.26 -13.33 11.53
CA LEU A 175 8.37 -12.12 12.33
C LEU A 175 8.14 -12.39 13.81
N ALA A 176 7.15 -13.22 14.18
CA ALA A 176 6.87 -13.56 15.56
C ALA A 176 8.09 -14.20 16.23
N HIS A 177 8.64 -15.27 15.64
CA HIS A 177 9.82 -15.94 16.17
C HIS A 177 11.04 -15.00 16.27
N PHE A 178 11.18 -14.10 15.29
CA PHE A 178 12.24 -13.10 15.28
C PHE A 178 12.10 -12.09 16.44
N LEU A 179 10.88 -11.60 16.71
CA LEU A 179 10.59 -10.65 17.78
C LEU A 179 10.83 -11.30 19.16
N ASP A 180 10.30 -12.49 19.39
CA ASP A 180 10.46 -13.24 20.66
C ASP A 180 11.94 -13.50 21.00
N ALA A 181 12.74 -13.83 19.97
CA ALA A 181 14.16 -14.05 20.13
C ALA A 181 14.99 -12.77 20.32
N SER A 182 14.48 -11.63 19.87
CA SER A 182 15.25 -10.38 19.73
C SER A 182 14.85 -9.29 20.71
N MET A 183 13.63 -9.30 21.23
CA MET A 183 13.06 -8.22 22.04
C MET A 183 12.55 -8.73 23.39
N ARG A 184 12.44 -7.83 24.37
CA ARG A 184 12.06 -8.17 25.75
C ARG A 184 10.89 -7.34 26.28
N THR A 185 10.55 -6.22 25.64
CA THR A 185 9.44 -5.35 26.03
C THR A 185 8.17 -5.84 25.36
N PRO A 186 7.20 -6.39 26.10
CA PRO A 186 6.00 -7.03 25.52
C PRO A 186 5.18 -6.10 24.64
N GLU A 187 5.07 -4.83 25.01
CA GLU A 187 4.33 -3.82 24.27
C GLU A 187 4.97 -3.55 22.90
N LEU A 188 6.30 -3.47 22.82
CA LEU A 188 7.01 -3.31 21.58
C LEU A 188 6.91 -4.58 20.70
N VAL A 189 6.96 -5.77 21.30
CA VAL A 189 6.73 -7.02 20.57
C VAL A 189 5.33 -7.01 19.94
N ARG A 190 4.30 -6.64 20.69
CA ARG A 190 2.92 -6.52 20.17
C ARG A 190 2.81 -5.48 19.04
N LEU A 191 3.40 -4.30 19.23
CA LEU A 191 3.41 -3.23 18.25
C LEU A 191 4.07 -3.68 16.94
N PHE A 192 5.28 -4.26 17.02
CA PHE A 192 6.02 -4.67 15.84
C PHE A 192 5.38 -5.87 15.14
N ALA A 193 4.79 -6.80 15.88
CA ALA A 193 4.00 -7.91 15.34
C ALA A 193 2.78 -7.43 14.53
N HIS A 194 2.14 -6.33 14.94
CA HIS A 194 1.02 -5.74 14.24
C HIS A 194 1.36 -5.32 12.80
N PHE A 195 2.59 -4.88 12.56
CA PHE A 195 2.99 -4.44 11.21
C PHE A 195 3.01 -5.56 10.16
N ALA A 196 2.93 -6.83 10.55
CA ALA A 196 2.67 -7.94 9.63
C ALA A 196 1.35 -7.75 8.87
N ARG A 197 0.35 -7.13 9.48
CA ARG A 197 -0.97 -6.87 8.86
C ARG A 197 -0.89 -5.88 7.70
N PHE A 198 0.13 -5.03 7.65
CA PHE A 198 0.39 -4.11 6.52
C PHE A 198 0.78 -4.84 5.23
N VAL A 199 1.17 -6.10 5.34
CA VAL A 199 1.40 -6.98 4.18
C VAL A 199 0.35 -8.08 4.06
N GLY A 200 -0.73 -8.00 4.86
CA GLY A 200 -1.88 -8.91 4.82
C GLY A 200 -1.68 -10.25 5.52
N LEU A 201 -0.73 -10.33 6.45
CA LEU A 201 -0.37 -11.54 7.17
C LEU A 201 -0.42 -11.34 8.70
N ASP A 202 -0.51 -12.42 9.46
CA ASP A 202 -0.17 -12.43 10.88
C ASP A 202 1.36 -12.53 11.09
N ALA A 203 1.83 -12.19 12.30
CA ALA A 203 3.25 -12.19 12.60
C ALA A 203 3.90 -13.59 12.55
N GLY A 204 3.12 -14.66 12.77
CA GLY A 204 3.60 -16.05 12.66
C GLY A 204 3.93 -16.46 11.23
N ARG A 205 3.33 -15.77 10.24
CA ARG A 205 3.48 -16.04 8.80
C ARG A 205 4.29 -14.98 8.07
N ALA A 206 4.26 -13.73 8.54
CA ALA A 206 5.02 -12.64 7.95
C ALA A 206 6.53 -12.90 8.04
N PRO A 207 7.32 -12.58 7.00
CA PRO A 207 8.77 -12.66 7.07
C PRO A 207 9.35 -11.58 7.98
N ALA A 208 10.45 -11.87 8.67
CA ALA A 208 11.09 -10.93 9.59
C ALA A 208 11.57 -9.62 8.92
N VAL A 209 11.77 -9.61 7.59
CA VAL A 209 12.10 -8.39 6.82
C VAL A 209 10.98 -7.34 6.89
N THR A 210 9.76 -7.70 7.31
CA THR A 210 8.65 -6.77 7.60
C THR A 210 9.03 -5.70 8.63
N MET A 211 10.12 -5.91 9.41
CA MET A 211 10.71 -4.89 10.30
C MET A 211 11.12 -3.59 9.57
N VAL A 212 11.16 -3.59 8.25
CA VAL A 212 11.34 -2.36 7.47
C VAL A 212 10.19 -1.37 7.66
N ILE A 213 8.97 -1.84 7.93
CA ILE A 213 7.78 -0.98 8.10
C ILE A 213 7.87 -0.11 9.35
N PRO A 214 8.04 -0.65 10.58
CA PRO A 214 8.23 0.19 11.77
C PRO A 214 9.49 1.06 11.69
N TYR A 215 10.54 0.59 11.02
CA TYR A 215 11.73 1.39 10.77
C TYR A 215 11.40 2.64 9.91
N LEU A 216 10.70 2.48 8.79
CA LEU A 216 10.30 3.60 7.93
C LEU A 216 9.37 4.57 8.68
N LEU A 217 8.41 4.05 9.44
CA LEU A 217 7.53 4.88 10.27
C LEU A 217 8.33 5.72 11.26
N ALA A 218 9.36 5.14 11.89
CA ALA A 218 10.21 5.84 12.86
C ALA A 218 11.17 6.84 12.23
N THR A 219 11.70 6.55 11.03
CA THR A 219 12.79 7.34 10.41
C THR A 219 12.31 8.30 9.32
N SER A 220 11.40 7.87 8.45
CA SER A 220 10.81 8.70 7.40
C SER A 220 9.60 9.49 7.90
N GLY A 221 8.96 9.01 8.98
CA GLY A 221 7.74 9.57 9.54
C GLY A 221 6.48 9.12 8.80
N THR A 222 5.37 9.70 9.22
CA THR A 222 4.05 9.46 8.66
C THR A 222 3.57 10.73 7.97
N TRP A 223 3.02 10.58 6.79
CA TRP A 223 2.63 11.69 5.93
C TRP A 223 1.18 11.55 5.49
N HIS A 224 0.50 12.69 5.42
CA HIS A 224 -0.87 12.82 4.94
C HIS A 224 -0.93 13.78 3.75
N PRO A 225 -1.49 13.39 2.60
CA PRO A 225 -1.74 14.30 1.50
C PRO A 225 -2.98 15.15 1.79
N PRO A 226 -2.94 16.48 1.60
CA PRO A 226 -4.10 17.34 1.74
C PRO A 226 -5.25 16.88 0.85
N GLY A 227 -6.48 16.91 1.39
CA GLY A 227 -7.66 16.38 0.70
C GLY A 227 -7.74 14.85 0.69
N GLY A 228 -6.75 14.14 1.27
CA GLY A 228 -6.73 12.68 1.36
C GLY A 228 -6.07 11.99 0.16
N PHE A 229 -6.05 10.66 0.21
CA PHE A 229 -5.38 9.84 -0.82
C PHE A 229 -6.14 9.80 -2.14
N SER A 230 -7.44 9.97 -2.12
CA SER A 230 -8.23 10.11 -3.36
C SER A 230 -7.88 11.39 -4.11
N GLU A 231 -7.66 12.52 -3.40
CA GLU A 231 -7.20 13.78 -4.00
C GLU A 231 -5.78 13.66 -4.56
N LEU A 232 -4.91 12.96 -3.86
CA LEU A 232 -3.56 12.66 -4.37
C LEU A 232 -3.60 11.90 -5.71
N ALA A 233 -4.52 10.96 -5.86
CA ALA A 233 -4.69 10.22 -7.11
C ALA A 233 -5.16 11.13 -8.26
N GLU A 234 -6.09 12.05 -7.98
CA GLU A 234 -6.54 13.08 -8.91
C GLU A 234 -5.40 14.02 -9.30
N THR A 235 -4.61 14.48 -8.34
CA THR A 235 -3.42 15.32 -8.58
C THR A 235 -2.43 14.63 -9.53
N ILE A 236 -2.15 13.34 -9.34
CA ILE A 236 -1.26 12.58 -10.25
C ILE A 236 -1.87 12.51 -11.64
N ARG A 237 -3.18 12.26 -11.77
CA ARG A 237 -3.88 12.25 -13.06
C ARG A 237 -3.74 13.61 -13.76
N ASP A 238 -4.01 14.70 -13.08
CA ASP A 238 -4.00 16.04 -13.65
C ASP A 238 -2.62 16.46 -14.13
N LEU A 239 -1.59 16.09 -13.37
CA LEU A 239 -0.21 16.27 -13.80
C LEU A 239 0.11 15.43 -15.05
N ALA A 240 -0.31 14.18 -15.08
CA ALA A 240 -0.04 13.29 -16.20
C ALA A 240 -0.79 13.68 -17.49
N VAL A 241 -1.99 14.23 -17.37
CA VAL A 241 -2.76 14.78 -18.52
C VAL A 241 -2.00 15.91 -19.21
N LYS A 242 -1.24 16.74 -18.46
CA LYS A 242 -0.37 17.79 -19.03
C LYS A 242 0.75 17.21 -19.91
N HIS A 243 1.09 15.94 -19.72
CA HIS A 243 2.04 15.18 -20.56
C HIS A 243 1.35 14.39 -21.69
N GLY A 244 0.07 14.61 -21.94
CA GLY A 244 -0.68 13.98 -23.03
C GLY A 244 -1.29 12.62 -22.68
N LEU A 245 -1.43 12.28 -21.38
CA LEU A 245 -2.16 11.09 -20.94
C LEU A 245 -3.65 11.25 -21.27
N ALA A 246 -4.22 10.30 -22.03
CA ALA A 246 -5.65 10.14 -22.17
C ALA A 246 -6.20 9.27 -21.04
N VAL A 247 -7.24 9.72 -20.35
CA VAL A 247 -7.88 8.98 -19.24
C VAL A 247 -9.34 8.74 -19.58
N GLU A 248 -9.71 7.46 -19.61
CA GLU A 248 -11.07 7.01 -19.90
C GLU A 248 -11.60 6.24 -18.67
N THR A 249 -12.54 6.86 -17.97
CA THR A 249 -13.24 6.28 -16.82
C THR A 249 -14.56 5.65 -17.24
N SER A 250 -15.15 4.81 -16.39
CA SER A 250 -16.34 4.01 -16.67
C SER A 250 -16.16 3.01 -17.83
N GLU A 251 -14.88 2.72 -18.16
CA GLU A 251 -14.50 1.81 -19.23
C GLU A 251 -13.98 0.49 -18.67
N ARG A 252 -14.74 -0.57 -18.93
CA ARG A 252 -14.37 -1.92 -18.47
C ARG A 252 -13.70 -2.70 -19.61
N VAL A 253 -12.50 -3.21 -19.36
CA VAL A 253 -11.85 -4.15 -20.29
C VAL A 253 -12.59 -5.48 -20.29
N ALA A 254 -12.89 -6.00 -21.48
CA ALA A 254 -13.56 -7.27 -21.72
C ALA A 254 -12.58 -8.36 -22.15
N HIS A 255 -11.62 -8.03 -23.03
CA HIS A 255 -10.72 -9.00 -23.61
C HIS A 255 -9.34 -8.40 -23.97
N LEU A 256 -8.30 -9.23 -23.95
CA LEU A 256 -6.97 -8.91 -24.49
C LEU A 256 -6.75 -9.78 -25.74
N GLU A 257 -6.85 -9.15 -26.90
CA GLU A 257 -6.46 -9.83 -28.13
C GLU A 257 -4.94 -10.02 -28.16
N HIS A 258 -4.50 -11.21 -28.51
CA HIS A 258 -3.07 -11.48 -28.64
C HIS A 258 -2.76 -12.43 -29.80
N ALA A 259 -1.59 -12.26 -30.36
CA ALA A 259 -1.05 -13.11 -31.41
C ALA A 259 0.46 -13.20 -31.29
N ARG A 260 1.03 -14.35 -31.60
CA ARG A 260 2.49 -14.58 -31.63
C ARG A 260 3.19 -14.15 -30.33
N GLY A 261 2.55 -14.38 -29.18
CA GLY A 261 3.12 -14.05 -27.88
C GLY A 261 3.12 -12.53 -27.54
N ARG A 262 2.23 -11.76 -28.15
CA ARG A 262 2.10 -10.31 -27.90
C ARG A 262 0.63 -9.92 -27.87
N VAL A 263 0.26 -9.01 -26.97
CA VAL A 263 -1.03 -8.31 -26.99
C VAL A 263 -1.06 -7.41 -28.22
N THR A 264 -2.12 -7.47 -29.02
CA THR A 264 -2.30 -6.69 -30.25
C THR A 264 -3.38 -5.63 -30.09
N ALA A 265 -4.38 -5.87 -29.23
CA ALA A 265 -5.41 -4.89 -28.91
C ALA A 265 -6.01 -5.16 -27.53
N VAL A 266 -6.61 -4.13 -26.95
CA VAL A 266 -7.47 -4.18 -25.76
C VAL A 266 -8.89 -3.91 -26.23
N GLU A 267 -9.83 -4.80 -25.89
CA GLU A 267 -11.25 -4.65 -26.17
C GLU A 267 -11.97 -4.21 -24.89
N ILE A 268 -12.76 -3.15 -24.96
CA ILE A 268 -13.62 -2.70 -23.86
C ILE A 268 -15.04 -3.27 -23.99
N ALA A 269 -15.79 -3.28 -22.90
CA ALA A 269 -17.12 -3.91 -22.85
C ALA A 269 -18.13 -3.33 -23.86
N GLY A 270 -17.91 -2.10 -24.32
CA GLY A 270 -18.68 -1.46 -25.38
C GLY A 270 -18.36 -1.93 -26.80
N GLY A 271 -17.44 -2.89 -26.98
CA GLY A 271 -17.00 -3.44 -28.27
C GLY A 271 -15.95 -2.58 -29.00
N GLN A 272 -15.55 -1.44 -28.43
CA GLN A 272 -14.45 -0.66 -28.99
C GLN A 272 -13.13 -1.41 -28.82
N ARG A 273 -12.33 -1.42 -29.86
CA ARG A 273 -11.04 -2.08 -29.96
C ARG A 273 -9.91 -1.05 -30.02
N LEU A 274 -9.00 -1.12 -29.07
CA LEU A 274 -7.84 -0.24 -28.96
C LEU A 274 -6.56 -1.00 -29.36
N PRO A 275 -6.00 -0.78 -30.56
CA PRO A 275 -4.75 -1.39 -30.98
C PRO A 275 -3.59 -0.90 -30.12
N VAL A 276 -2.69 -1.80 -29.68
CA VAL A 276 -1.57 -1.48 -28.78
C VAL A 276 -0.26 -2.05 -29.27
N ASP A 277 0.84 -1.35 -28.97
CA ASP A 277 2.21 -1.83 -29.12
C ASP A 277 2.71 -2.47 -27.82
N ALA A 278 2.18 -2.01 -26.65
CA ALA A 278 2.38 -2.61 -25.33
C ALA A 278 1.18 -2.33 -24.42
N CYS A 279 1.05 -3.13 -23.36
CA CYS A 279 -0.02 -3.01 -22.36
C CYS A 279 0.55 -3.13 -20.94
N VAL A 280 0.03 -2.30 -20.01
CA VAL A 280 0.28 -2.43 -18.58
C VAL A 280 -1.01 -2.79 -17.86
N ALA A 281 -1.04 -3.92 -17.16
CA ALA A 281 -2.19 -4.34 -16.34
C ALA A 281 -1.94 -4.03 -14.87
N ALA A 282 -2.57 -2.95 -14.38
CA ALA A 282 -2.47 -2.49 -12.99
C ALA A 282 -3.70 -2.93 -12.17
N VAL A 283 -4.05 -4.20 -12.28
CA VAL A 283 -5.20 -4.84 -11.66
C VAL A 283 -4.81 -6.14 -10.98
N ASP A 284 -5.74 -6.77 -10.27
CA ASP A 284 -5.48 -8.06 -9.67
C ASP A 284 -5.31 -9.16 -10.75
N ILE A 285 -4.48 -10.15 -10.43
CA ILE A 285 -4.09 -11.21 -11.36
C ILE A 285 -5.27 -11.99 -11.95
N ASP A 286 -6.34 -12.13 -11.17
CA ASP A 286 -7.54 -12.83 -11.61
C ASP A 286 -8.30 -12.09 -12.73
N GLU A 287 -8.21 -10.77 -12.78
CA GLU A 287 -8.80 -9.98 -13.88
C GLU A 287 -8.05 -10.25 -15.20
N ILE A 288 -6.72 -10.31 -15.15
CA ILE A 288 -5.91 -10.58 -16.35
C ILE A 288 -6.24 -11.95 -16.91
N HIS A 289 -6.42 -12.95 -16.04
CA HIS A 289 -6.80 -14.31 -16.46
C HIS A 289 -8.18 -14.36 -17.11
N ARG A 290 -9.12 -13.51 -16.67
CA ARG A 290 -10.45 -13.42 -17.33
C ARG A 290 -10.36 -12.86 -18.74
N TRP A 291 -9.42 -11.94 -18.98
CA TRP A 291 -9.25 -11.28 -20.29
C TRP A 291 -8.43 -12.12 -21.28
N ALA A 292 -7.59 -13.00 -20.80
CA ALA A 292 -6.76 -13.91 -21.60
C ALA A 292 -6.71 -15.29 -20.94
N PRO A 293 -7.81 -16.08 -21.01
CA PRO A 293 -7.96 -17.34 -20.26
C PRO A 293 -7.04 -18.46 -20.75
N ASP A 294 -6.57 -18.37 -21.98
CA ASP A 294 -5.64 -19.30 -22.62
C ASP A 294 -4.16 -19.05 -22.25
N ILE A 295 -3.86 -17.92 -21.59
CA ILE A 295 -2.52 -17.59 -21.12
C ILE A 295 -2.32 -18.07 -19.70
N THR A 296 -1.25 -18.85 -19.49
CA THR A 296 -0.82 -19.24 -18.14
C THR A 296 -0.14 -18.07 -17.44
N ILE A 297 -0.83 -17.51 -16.42
CA ILE A 297 -0.29 -16.42 -15.64
C ILE A 297 0.38 -16.98 -14.38
N GLU A 298 1.71 -16.88 -14.30
CA GLU A 298 2.48 -17.30 -13.13
C GLU A 298 2.15 -16.43 -11.91
N GLY A 299 2.12 -17.07 -10.75
CA GLY A 299 1.82 -16.40 -9.47
C GLY A 299 0.39 -16.61 -8.99
N ARG A 300 -0.46 -17.26 -9.76
CA ARG A 300 -1.67 -17.91 -9.25
C ARG A 300 -1.24 -19.23 -8.63
N ALA A 301 -0.71 -19.18 -7.41
CA ALA A 301 -0.31 -20.42 -6.74
C ALA A 301 -1.54 -21.31 -6.52
N ARG A 302 -1.44 -22.57 -6.89
CA ARG A 302 -2.43 -23.59 -6.53
C ARG A 302 -2.56 -23.61 -5.00
N GLY A 303 -3.70 -23.18 -4.46
CA GLY A 303 -3.96 -23.10 -3.02
C GLY A 303 -3.62 -21.77 -2.37
N ASN A 304 -3.41 -20.68 -3.10
CA ASN A 304 -3.26 -19.34 -2.52
C ASN A 304 -4.53 -18.98 -1.74
N ARG A 305 -4.37 -18.90 -0.43
CA ARG A 305 -5.36 -18.25 0.40
C ARG A 305 -5.29 -16.74 0.13
N PRO A 306 -6.42 -16.02 0.06
CA PRO A 306 -6.39 -14.58 -0.01
C PRO A 306 -5.73 -14.04 1.26
N ALA A 307 -4.90 -13.00 1.12
CA ALA A 307 -4.38 -12.27 2.26
C ALA A 307 -5.55 -11.62 3.02
N MET A 308 -5.31 -11.15 4.25
CA MET A 308 -6.33 -10.48 5.06
C MET A 308 -7.09 -9.43 4.28
N ALA A 309 -8.37 -9.28 4.56
CA ALA A 309 -9.18 -8.15 4.15
C ALA A 309 -9.14 -7.06 5.22
N ALA A 310 -9.30 -5.80 4.82
CA ALA A 310 -9.56 -4.71 5.72
C ALA A 310 -11.06 -4.40 5.70
N ARG A 311 -11.66 -4.30 6.89
CA ARG A 311 -13.01 -3.80 7.11
C ARG A 311 -12.91 -2.44 7.78
N VAL A 312 -13.63 -1.48 7.25
CA VAL A 312 -13.60 -0.09 7.69
C VAL A 312 -14.99 0.32 8.13
N ALA A 313 -15.08 0.94 9.29
CA ALA A 313 -16.24 1.73 9.72
C ALA A 313 -15.79 3.19 9.79
N TRP A 314 -16.68 4.10 9.41
CA TRP A 314 -16.39 5.53 9.46
C TRP A 314 -17.59 6.32 9.97
N TRP A 315 -17.29 7.47 10.58
CA TRP A 315 -18.28 8.39 11.12
C TRP A 315 -17.88 9.83 10.81
N VAL A 316 -18.87 10.65 10.54
CA VAL A 316 -18.78 12.10 10.61
C VAL A 316 -19.41 12.52 11.93
N LEU A 317 -18.63 13.19 12.77
CA LEU A 317 -18.98 13.55 14.14
C LEU A 317 -19.10 15.07 14.27
N ASP A 318 -20.12 15.53 14.99
CA ASP A 318 -20.29 16.93 15.37
C ASP A 318 -19.90 17.10 16.85
N GLY A 319 -19.00 18.05 17.16
CA GLY A 319 -18.52 18.31 18.50
C GLY A 319 -17.57 17.24 19.07
N ALA A 320 -16.88 16.47 18.24
CA ALA A 320 -15.91 15.47 18.70
C ALA A 320 -14.69 16.15 19.35
N ALA A 321 -14.14 15.51 20.39
CA ALA A 321 -12.89 15.93 21.02
C ALA A 321 -11.70 15.72 20.05
N ALA A 322 -10.65 16.53 20.22
CA ALA A 322 -9.40 16.35 19.48
C ALA A 322 -8.77 14.98 19.79
N ALA A 323 -8.36 14.27 18.74
CA ALA A 323 -7.70 12.98 18.84
C ALA A 323 -6.47 12.94 17.91
N PRO A 324 -5.52 12.03 18.12
CA PRO A 324 -4.38 11.90 17.23
C PRO A 324 -4.84 11.44 15.83
N HIS A 325 -4.11 11.87 14.80
CA HIS A 325 -4.41 11.48 13.43
C HIS A 325 -4.39 9.95 13.26
N HIS A 326 -3.36 9.28 13.80
CA HIS A 326 -3.23 7.82 13.77
C HIS A 326 -3.12 7.26 15.18
N ALA A 327 -4.01 6.32 15.52
CA ALA A 327 -3.96 5.58 16.76
C ALA A 327 -4.13 4.08 16.51
N LEU A 328 -3.52 3.27 17.38
CA LEU A 328 -3.63 1.82 17.40
C LEU A 328 -3.97 1.36 18.82
N HIS A 329 -5.11 0.73 18.98
CA HIS A 329 -5.61 0.31 20.29
C HIS A 329 -5.54 -1.20 20.43
N PHE A 330 -4.73 -1.68 21.35
CA PHE A 330 -4.64 -3.09 21.75
C PHE A 330 -5.62 -3.36 22.88
N GLY A 331 -6.54 -4.30 22.68
CA GLY A 331 -7.55 -4.68 23.67
C GLY A 331 -6.97 -5.45 24.86
N GLU A 332 -7.68 -5.42 26.00
CA GLU A 332 -7.34 -6.17 27.23
C GLU A 332 -7.43 -7.69 27.03
N ASP A 333 -8.29 -8.14 26.16
CA ASP A 333 -8.57 -9.55 25.86
C ASP A 333 -7.55 -10.20 24.91
N GLY A 334 -6.53 -9.45 24.48
CA GLY A 334 -5.56 -9.94 23.48
C GLY A 334 -6.12 -10.10 22.08
N GLY A 335 -7.33 -9.61 21.82
CA GLY A 335 -7.94 -9.60 20.49
C GLY A 335 -7.21 -8.73 19.47
N ASP A 336 -7.73 -8.70 18.26
CA ASP A 336 -7.16 -7.91 17.17
C ASP A 336 -7.20 -6.41 17.50
N PRO A 337 -6.08 -5.69 17.34
CA PRO A 337 -6.05 -4.27 17.61
C PRO A 337 -6.89 -3.49 16.60
N ILE A 338 -7.54 -2.43 17.07
CA ILE A 338 -8.30 -1.50 16.26
C ILE A 338 -7.37 -0.36 15.86
N TYR A 339 -7.18 -0.17 14.56
CA TYR A 339 -6.54 1.02 14.04
C TYR A 339 -7.59 2.12 13.84
N VAL A 340 -7.27 3.31 14.30
CA VAL A 340 -8.13 4.50 14.22
C VAL A 340 -7.38 5.60 13.50
N CYS A 341 -8.08 6.31 12.61
CA CYS A 341 -7.57 7.48 11.93
C CYS A 341 -8.59 8.62 12.05
N MET A 342 -8.10 9.80 12.47
CA MET A 342 -8.87 11.03 12.51
C MET A 342 -8.20 12.07 11.61
N PRO A 343 -8.39 12.00 10.28
CA PRO A 343 -7.63 12.82 9.33
C PRO A 343 -7.88 14.32 9.50
N THR A 344 -9.06 14.71 9.99
CA THR A 344 -9.39 16.10 10.32
C THR A 344 -8.50 16.70 11.41
N ALA A 345 -7.77 15.90 12.19
CA ALA A 345 -6.77 16.38 13.14
C ALA A 345 -5.57 17.09 12.48
N SER A 346 -5.22 16.70 11.26
CA SER A 346 -4.13 17.29 10.47
C SER A 346 -4.61 18.03 9.23
N ASP A 347 -5.85 17.75 8.80
CA ASP A 347 -6.47 18.31 7.60
C ASP A 347 -7.94 18.68 7.87
N PRO A 348 -8.16 19.81 8.59
CA PRO A 348 -9.49 20.21 9.00
C PRO A 348 -10.42 20.54 7.82
N GLU A 349 -9.87 20.78 6.63
CA GLU A 349 -10.66 21.08 5.42
C GLU A 349 -11.41 19.85 4.86
N LEU A 350 -11.12 18.65 5.36
CA LEU A 350 -11.87 17.44 5.02
C LEU A 350 -13.31 17.44 5.53
N ALA A 351 -13.66 18.33 6.46
CA ALA A 351 -15.01 18.42 7.00
C ALA A 351 -15.41 19.89 7.23
N PRO A 352 -16.72 20.20 7.29
CA PRO A 352 -17.20 21.52 7.71
C PRO A 352 -16.71 21.89 9.11
N PRO A 353 -16.57 23.19 9.44
CA PRO A 353 -16.19 23.65 10.78
C PRO A 353 -17.03 22.99 11.89
N GLY A 354 -16.37 22.54 12.95
CA GLY A 354 -17.00 21.84 14.09
C GLY A 354 -17.25 20.36 13.86
N ARG A 355 -17.00 19.83 12.66
CA ARG A 355 -17.10 18.41 12.33
C ARG A 355 -15.76 17.73 12.22
N SER A 356 -15.77 16.42 12.50
CA SER A 356 -14.59 15.56 12.41
C SER A 356 -14.92 14.27 11.70
N VAL A 357 -13.92 13.72 11.01
CA VAL A 357 -13.99 12.40 10.39
C VAL A 357 -13.27 11.41 11.29
N LEU A 358 -13.95 10.36 11.69
CA LEU A 358 -13.40 9.20 12.39
C LEU A 358 -13.45 7.98 11.48
N TYR A 359 -12.34 7.32 11.32
CA TYR A 359 -12.18 6.10 10.54
C TYR A 359 -11.60 5.02 11.46
N ALA A 360 -12.21 3.84 11.49
CA ALA A 360 -11.70 2.71 12.25
C ALA A 360 -11.57 1.48 11.34
N LEU A 361 -10.41 0.81 11.42
CA LEU A 361 -10.09 -0.35 10.60
C LEU A 361 -9.78 -1.55 11.48
N MET A 362 -10.36 -2.68 11.11
CA MET A 362 -10.01 -3.99 11.63
C MET A 362 -9.71 -4.94 10.46
N HIS A 363 -8.71 -5.78 10.63
CA HIS A 363 -8.43 -6.84 9.67
C HIS A 363 -9.36 -8.04 9.92
N GLY A 364 -9.69 -8.76 8.85
CA GLY A 364 -10.55 -9.92 8.91
C GLY A 364 -10.33 -10.88 7.74
N THR A 365 -11.15 -11.90 7.68
CA THR A 365 -11.15 -12.86 6.58
C THR A 365 -11.84 -12.24 5.37
N PRO A 366 -11.31 -12.39 4.14
CA PRO A 366 -12.02 -11.98 2.93
C PRO A 366 -13.37 -12.68 2.81
N GLY A 367 -14.40 -11.92 2.41
CA GLY A 367 -15.77 -12.38 2.31
C GLY A 367 -16.65 -11.98 3.51
N GLU A 368 -16.07 -11.47 4.60
CA GLU A 368 -16.84 -10.91 5.72
C GLU A 368 -17.26 -9.46 5.39
N PRO A 369 -18.54 -9.18 5.15
CA PRO A 369 -18.98 -7.85 4.76
C PRO A 369 -18.85 -6.86 5.94
N ALA A 370 -18.49 -5.62 5.62
CA ALA A 370 -18.59 -4.51 6.54
C ALA A 370 -20.00 -3.88 6.40
N GLY A 371 -20.88 -4.12 7.35
CA GLY A 371 -22.25 -3.61 7.36
C GLY A 371 -22.59 -2.90 8.68
N SER A 372 -23.90 -2.66 8.92
CA SER A 372 -24.39 -1.95 10.11
C SER A 372 -23.98 -2.61 11.43
N ALA A 373 -24.03 -3.94 11.50
CA ALA A 373 -23.56 -4.68 12.68
C ALA A 373 -22.07 -4.48 12.96
N PHE A 374 -21.25 -4.39 11.92
CA PHE A 374 -19.84 -4.09 12.07
C PHE A 374 -19.60 -2.66 12.56
N ILE A 375 -20.32 -1.66 12.02
CA ILE A 375 -20.25 -0.26 12.47
C ILE A 375 -20.55 -0.17 13.97
N GLU A 376 -21.64 -0.80 14.41
CA GLU A 376 -22.06 -0.77 15.82
C GLU A 376 -21.05 -1.51 16.72
N SER A 377 -20.56 -2.68 16.30
CA SER A 377 -19.52 -3.42 17.03
C SER A 377 -18.25 -2.58 17.22
N MET A 378 -17.80 -1.89 16.17
CA MET A 378 -16.63 -1.02 16.23
C MET A 378 -16.83 0.16 17.16
N ARG A 379 -18.01 0.83 17.10
CA ARG A 379 -18.38 1.93 17.98
C ARG A 379 -18.34 1.50 19.45
N LEU A 380 -19.04 0.41 19.77
CA LEU A 380 -19.09 -0.14 21.13
C LEU A 380 -17.68 -0.56 21.64
N SER A 381 -16.84 -1.10 20.76
CA SER A 381 -15.46 -1.46 21.13
C SER A 381 -14.62 -0.24 21.47
N LEU A 382 -14.77 0.86 20.73
CA LEU A 382 -14.07 2.11 21.01
C LEU A 382 -14.62 2.79 22.28
N GLU A 383 -15.93 2.75 22.54
CA GLU A 383 -16.54 3.27 23.76
C GLU A 383 -16.09 2.50 25.00
N ARG A 384 -16.13 1.17 24.98
CA ARG A 384 -15.66 0.32 26.09
C ARG A 384 -14.18 0.53 26.41
N ALA A 385 -13.37 0.81 25.39
CA ALA A 385 -11.96 1.10 25.56
C ALA A 385 -11.67 2.54 25.98
N ASP A 386 -12.68 3.39 26.15
CA ASP A 386 -12.54 4.85 26.36
C ASP A 386 -11.72 5.52 25.24
N ARG A 387 -12.03 5.18 23.99
CA ARG A 387 -11.35 5.66 22.77
C ARG A 387 -12.30 6.30 21.76
N TRP A 388 -13.58 6.31 22.06
CA TRP A 388 -14.54 7.09 21.30
C TRP A 388 -14.34 8.58 21.58
N PRO A 389 -14.14 9.44 20.54
CA PRO A 389 -13.81 10.87 20.78
C PRO A 389 -15.02 11.69 21.23
N GLY A 390 -16.18 11.07 21.45
CA GLY A 390 -17.43 11.79 21.74
C GLY A 390 -18.04 12.40 20.49
N GLY A 391 -18.93 13.37 20.71
CA GLY A 391 -19.68 14.02 19.64
C GLY A 391 -20.91 13.23 19.17
N SER A 392 -21.79 13.90 18.45
CA SER A 392 -22.97 13.28 17.85
C SER A 392 -22.67 12.76 16.45
N VAL A 393 -23.15 11.57 16.14
CA VAL A 393 -22.99 10.97 14.81
C VAL A 393 -23.92 11.67 13.83
N VAL A 394 -23.36 12.33 12.82
CA VAL A 394 -24.11 13.01 11.75
C VAL A 394 -24.24 12.13 10.51
N ALA A 395 -23.24 11.35 10.22
CA ALA A 395 -23.25 10.33 9.17
C ALA A 395 -22.32 9.18 9.52
N GLN A 396 -22.59 8.00 9.00
CA GLN A 396 -21.75 6.82 9.19
C GLN A 396 -21.89 5.85 8.04
N GLY A 397 -20.88 4.98 7.90
CA GLY A 397 -20.92 3.91 6.92
C GLY A 397 -19.78 2.92 7.10
N ALA A 398 -19.75 1.94 6.24
CA ALA A 398 -18.70 0.93 6.24
C ALA A 398 -18.28 0.55 4.82
N SER A 399 -17.06 0.03 4.70
CA SER A 399 -16.53 -0.47 3.43
C SER A 399 -15.55 -1.62 3.64
N GLY A 400 -15.22 -2.33 2.56
CA GLY A 400 -14.21 -3.40 2.58
C GLY A 400 -14.76 -4.78 2.95
N GLY A 401 -13.86 -5.71 3.24
CA GLY A 401 -14.16 -7.08 3.63
C GLY A 401 -14.45 -8.04 2.47
N SER A 402 -14.85 -7.56 1.31
CA SER A 402 -15.23 -8.43 0.18
C SER A 402 -14.04 -9.09 -0.53
N SER A 403 -12.88 -8.48 -0.52
CA SER A 403 -11.66 -8.98 -1.14
C SER A 403 -10.41 -8.60 -0.35
N SER A 404 -9.31 -9.32 -0.59
CA SER A 404 -8.03 -8.94 -0.01
C SER A 404 -7.56 -7.57 -0.53
N CYS A 405 -7.23 -6.67 0.38
CA CYS A 405 -6.63 -5.38 0.03
C CYS A 405 -5.11 -5.48 -0.23
N TYR A 406 -4.50 -6.60 0.09
CA TYR A 406 -3.05 -6.83 0.04
C TYR A 406 -2.58 -7.78 -1.07
N GLY A 407 -3.50 -8.24 -1.94
CA GLY A 407 -3.23 -9.26 -2.94
C GLY A 407 -3.28 -10.68 -2.37
N GLY A 408 -2.73 -11.67 -3.07
CA GLY A 408 -2.68 -13.06 -2.60
C GLY A 408 -1.66 -13.28 -1.46
N GLU A 409 -1.86 -14.34 -0.70
CA GLU A 409 -0.89 -14.79 0.30
C GLU A 409 0.45 -15.13 -0.34
N ILE A 410 1.49 -14.81 0.37
CA ILE A 410 2.85 -15.16 0.02
C ILE A 410 3.25 -16.38 0.85
N GLY A 411 4.08 -17.26 0.30
CA GLY A 411 4.59 -18.43 1.01
C GLY A 411 5.35 -18.09 2.30
N PRO A 412 5.66 -19.05 3.18
CA PRO A 412 6.29 -18.83 4.47
C PRO A 412 7.78 -18.43 4.34
N GLY A 413 8.29 -17.71 5.36
CA GLY A 413 9.70 -17.41 5.52
C GLY A 413 10.24 -16.32 4.60
N LEU A 414 11.55 -16.33 4.34
CA LEU A 414 12.21 -15.35 3.48
C LEU A 414 11.61 -15.31 2.06
N PHE A 415 11.16 -16.46 1.57
CA PHE A 415 10.50 -16.60 0.27
C PHE A 415 9.11 -15.93 0.20
N ALA A 416 8.50 -15.64 1.34
CA ALA A 416 7.27 -14.86 1.39
C ALA A 416 7.44 -13.41 0.89
N SER A 417 8.68 -12.94 0.74
CA SER A 417 8.99 -11.65 0.14
C SER A 417 8.94 -11.68 -1.39
N PHE A 418 8.88 -12.87 -1.99
CA PHE A 418 8.86 -13.04 -3.45
C PHE A 418 7.43 -12.94 -3.97
N ARG A 419 7.11 -11.78 -4.49
CA ARG A 419 5.86 -11.57 -5.22
C ARG A 419 6.00 -12.06 -6.65
N PRO A 420 4.88 -12.42 -7.31
CA PRO A 420 4.90 -12.74 -8.74
C PRO A 420 5.61 -11.68 -9.56
N SER A 421 6.29 -12.10 -10.63
CA SER A 421 6.95 -11.21 -11.58
C SER A 421 5.98 -10.20 -12.19
N GLN A 422 6.47 -9.03 -12.52
CA GLN A 422 5.74 -8.06 -13.35
C GLN A 422 5.64 -8.50 -14.81
N ARG A 423 6.52 -9.39 -15.29
CA ARG A 423 6.43 -9.98 -16.62
C ARG A 423 5.34 -11.04 -16.67
N VAL A 424 4.66 -11.11 -17.81
CA VAL A 424 3.70 -12.19 -18.09
C VAL A 424 4.34 -13.17 -19.07
N ARG A 425 4.53 -14.42 -18.62
CA ARG A 425 5.08 -15.45 -19.51
C ARG A 425 4.10 -15.69 -20.66
N GLY A 426 4.62 -15.74 -21.87
CA GLY A 426 3.80 -15.91 -23.09
C GLY A 426 3.29 -14.61 -23.70
N LEU A 427 3.40 -13.46 -23.03
CA LEU A 427 3.02 -12.15 -23.58
C LEU A 427 4.14 -11.13 -23.35
N ALA A 428 5.03 -10.99 -24.35
CA ALA A 428 6.26 -10.22 -24.22
C ALA A 428 6.05 -8.70 -23.99
N ASN A 429 4.90 -8.15 -24.38
CA ASN A 429 4.54 -6.74 -24.28
C ASN A 429 3.42 -6.46 -23.25
N LEU A 430 3.10 -7.43 -22.39
CA LEU A 430 2.21 -7.23 -21.25
C LEU A 430 3.02 -7.19 -19.96
N VAL A 431 2.94 -6.07 -19.24
CA VAL A 431 3.60 -5.88 -17.95
C VAL A 431 2.54 -5.70 -16.86
N ARG A 432 2.74 -6.31 -15.71
CA ARG A 432 1.87 -6.17 -14.53
C ARG A 432 2.37 -5.09 -13.59
N ALA A 433 1.44 -4.40 -12.91
CA ALA A 433 1.77 -3.46 -11.84
C ALA A 433 0.79 -3.60 -10.66
N GLY A 434 1.17 -3.16 -9.48
CA GLY A 434 0.28 -3.10 -8.32
C GLY A 434 0.71 -3.95 -7.13
N GLY A 435 -0.20 -4.09 -6.16
CA GLY A 435 0.08 -4.74 -4.88
C GLY A 435 0.20 -6.27 -4.94
N SER A 436 -0.33 -6.91 -5.97
CA SER A 436 -0.25 -8.36 -6.18
C SER A 436 1.07 -8.83 -6.84
N VAL A 437 1.87 -7.91 -7.34
CA VAL A 437 3.20 -8.17 -7.91
C VAL A 437 4.29 -7.44 -7.12
N PHE A 438 5.56 -7.69 -7.47
CA PHE A 438 6.68 -7.00 -6.83
C PHE A 438 6.59 -5.46 -6.98
N PRO A 439 6.89 -4.65 -5.93
CA PRO A 439 7.37 -5.04 -4.59
C PRO A 439 6.27 -5.35 -3.57
N GLY A 440 5.00 -5.23 -3.88
CA GLY A 440 3.89 -5.58 -3.02
C GLY A 440 2.97 -4.41 -2.65
N PRO A 441 2.08 -4.58 -1.64
CA PRO A 441 1.09 -3.60 -1.26
C PRO A 441 1.69 -2.38 -0.54
N GLY A 442 0.85 -1.34 -0.37
CA GLY A 442 1.18 -0.04 0.22
C GLY A 442 1.41 1.02 -0.85
N VAL A 443 0.98 2.26 -0.59
CA VAL A 443 0.98 3.36 -1.59
C VAL A 443 2.36 3.55 -2.22
N ALA A 444 3.41 3.64 -1.42
CA ALA A 444 4.78 3.77 -1.91
C ALA A 444 5.20 2.61 -2.82
N ASN A 445 4.90 1.37 -2.41
CA ASN A 445 5.29 0.19 -3.16
C ASN A 445 4.53 0.04 -4.48
N VAL A 446 3.25 0.37 -4.52
CA VAL A 446 2.48 0.29 -5.77
C VAL A 446 2.88 1.38 -6.75
N ILE A 447 3.28 2.57 -6.27
CA ILE A 447 3.90 3.61 -7.12
C ILE A 447 5.23 3.10 -7.69
N ARG A 448 6.12 2.50 -6.87
CA ARG A 448 7.36 1.85 -7.37
C ARG A 448 7.07 0.79 -8.42
N SER A 449 6.05 -0.05 -8.18
CA SER A 449 5.62 -1.07 -9.13
C SER A 449 5.20 -0.46 -10.47
N GLY A 450 4.46 0.64 -10.44
CA GLY A 450 4.04 1.38 -11.63
C GLY A 450 5.22 2.00 -12.40
N LEU A 451 6.10 2.71 -11.69
CA LEU A 451 7.31 3.31 -12.26
C LEU A 451 8.22 2.26 -12.94
N ARG A 452 8.34 1.11 -12.29
CA ARG A 452 9.10 0.00 -12.85
C ARG A 452 8.40 -0.62 -14.06
N ALA A 453 7.09 -0.82 -14.01
CA ALA A 453 6.31 -1.31 -15.14
C ALA A 453 6.47 -0.37 -16.36
N ALA A 454 6.47 0.95 -16.12
CA ALA A 454 6.75 1.92 -17.18
C ALA A 454 8.12 1.74 -17.80
N SER A 455 9.17 1.54 -16.99
CA SER A 455 10.54 1.32 -17.51
C SER A 455 10.65 0.02 -18.29
N MET A 456 9.99 -1.06 -17.84
CA MET A 456 9.96 -2.34 -18.55
C MET A 456 9.19 -2.24 -19.87
N THR A 457 8.10 -1.48 -19.90
CA THR A 457 7.28 -1.25 -21.09
C THR A 457 8.03 -0.40 -22.11
N ASP A 458 8.72 0.66 -21.66
CA ASP A 458 9.56 1.51 -22.50
C ASP A 458 10.68 0.69 -23.18
N ALA A 459 11.36 -0.17 -22.42
CA ALA A 459 12.39 -1.05 -22.97
C ALA A 459 11.84 -2.05 -24.02
N VAL A 460 10.61 -2.56 -23.82
CA VAL A 460 9.95 -3.41 -24.82
C VAL A 460 9.66 -2.64 -26.11
N LEU A 461 9.32 -1.36 -26.02
CA LEU A 461 9.00 -0.50 -27.16
C LEU A 461 10.26 0.00 -27.88
N THR A 462 11.35 0.28 -27.15
CA THR A 462 12.63 0.75 -27.71
C THR A 462 13.55 -0.37 -28.16
N GLY A 463 13.27 -1.63 -27.80
CA GLY A 463 14.11 -2.78 -28.09
C GLY A 463 15.36 -2.89 -27.19
N GLU A 464 15.39 -2.12 -26.08
CA GLU A 464 16.47 -2.20 -25.09
C GLU A 464 16.34 -3.47 -24.24
N ARG A 465 17.49 -4.08 -23.91
CA ARG A 465 17.51 -5.23 -22.98
C ARG A 465 17.43 -4.70 -21.54
N THR A 466 16.35 -5.06 -20.81
CA THR A 466 16.19 -4.82 -19.36
C THR A 466 16.74 -5.96 -18.52
#